data_44042d774b50c7c32a6dd23bf8fde070
#
_entry.id   44042d774b50c7c32a6dd23bf8fde070
#
_cell.length_a   1.000
_cell.length_b   1.000
_cell.length_c   1.000
_cell.angle_alpha   90.00
_cell.angle_beta   90.00
_cell.angle_gamma   90.00
#
_symmetry.space_group_name_H-M   'P 1'
#
loop_
_entity.id
_entity.type
_entity.pdbx_description
1 polymer ?
#
loop_
_entity_poly.entity_id
_entity_poly.type
_entity_poly.pdbx_seq_one_letter_code
_entity_poly.pdbx_strand_id
1 'polypeptide(L)'
;MSIALNHTIVETRDRDAGAAFLAEVLGLPAPYRYGPFTVVEVAGGTSLDFMDVDDPHPQHYAFLVGDDEFPVVAGRLRERGVPIYADPMQRRPGENTNDGGRGAYFSSPEGHNLEILTRPYGSGG
;
A
#
# COMPACT_ATOMS: atom_id res chain seq x y z
N MET A 1 16.63 -17.94 7.37
CA MET A 1 16.46 -17.79 5.92
C MET A 1 17.03 -16.45 5.48
N SER A 2 17.88 -16.46 4.44
CA SER A 2 18.57 -15.23 4.02
C SER A 2 17.98 -14.59 2.76
N ILE A 3 17.02 -15.26 2.10
CA ILE A 3 16.37 -14.72 0.91
C ILE A 3 15.30 -13.73 1.34
N ALA A 4 15.34 -12.52 0.77
CA ALA A 4 14.40 -11.46 1.06
C ALA A 4 13.90 -10.84 -0.24
N LEU A 5 12.70 -10.29 -0.22
CA LEU A 5 12.18 -9.53 -1.35
C LEU A 5 12.93 -8.19 -1.42
N ASN A 6 13.63 -7.93 -2.53
CA ASN A 6 14.37 -6.68 -2.71
C ASN A 6 13.48 -5.59 -3.30
N HIS A 7 12.85 -5.86 -4.44
CA HIS A 7 11.97 -4.89 -5.08
C HIS A 7 10.94 -5.58 -5.96
N THR A 8 9.89 -4.85 -6.28
CA THR A 8 8.88 -5.26 -7.25
C THR A 8 8.47 -4.06 -8.08
N ILE A 9 8.03 -4.32 -9.30
CA ILE A 9 7.55 -3.26 -10.20
C ILE A 9 6.06 -3.05 -9.96
N VAL A 10 5.68 -1.77 -9.80
CA VAL A 10 4.29 -1.35 -9.69
C VAL A 10 3.93 -0.60 -10.97
N GLU A 11 3.04 -1.16 -11.75
CA GLU A 11 2.58 -0.55 -12.99
C GLU A 11 1.62 0.59 -12.70
N THR A 12 1.79 1.73 -13.38
CA THR A 12 0.96 2.92 -13.20
C THR A 12 0.93 3.71 -14.51
N ARG A 13 -0.05 4.59 -14.65
CA ARG A 13 -0.09 5.51 -15.80
C ARG A 13 0.84 6.69 -15.61
N ASP A 14 1.09 7.08 -14.36
CA ASP A 14 1.97 8.18 -14.00
C ASP A 14 2.78 7.77 -12.78
N ARG A 15 4.03 7.38 -13.01
CA ARG A 15 4.90 6.84 -11.96
C ARG A 15 5.13 7.81 -10.82
N ASP A 16 5.25 9.11 -11.10
CA ASP A 16 5.49 10.10 -10.06
C ASP A 16 4.24 10.29 -9.19
N ALA A 17 3.07 10.39 -9.81
CA ALA A 17 1.81 10.54 -9.08
C ALA A 17 1.49 9.28 -8.28
N GLY A 18 1.69 8.09 -8.84
CA GLY A 18 1.45 6.83 -8.14
C GLY A 18 2.38 6.66 -6.94
N ALA A 19 3.65 6.93 -7.12
CA ALA A 19 4.63 6.84 -6.04
C ALA A 19 4.33 7.88 -4.94
N ALA A 20 4.00 9.12 -5.31
CA ALA A 20 3.66 10.16 -4.37
C ALA A 20 2.43 9.81 -3.53
N PHE A 21 1.40 9.25 -4.15
CA PHE A 21 0.20 8.80 -3.43
C PHE A 21 0.58 7.81 -2.33
N LEU A 22 1.32 6.76 -2.69
CA LEU A 22 1.67 5.72 -1.74
C LEU A 22 2.55 6.25 -0.60
N ALA A 23 3.59 7.01 -0.94
CA ALA A 23 4.51 7.55 0.05
C ALA A 23 3.81 8.50 1.02
N GLU A 24 2.93 9.37 0.51
CA GLU A 24 2.21 10.33 1.34
C GLU A 24 1.19 9.66 2.24
N VAL A 25 0.43 8.69 1.72
CA VAL A 25 -0.57 7.98 2.51
C VAL A 25 0.07 7.14 3.61
N LEU A 26 1.13 6.41 3.30
CA LEU A 26 1.81 5.54 4.27
C LEU A 26 2.85 6.28 5.13
N GLY A 27 3.15 7.54 4.81
CA GLY A 27 4.15 8.31 5.57
C GLY A 27 5.57 7.83 5.34
N LEU A 28 5.87 7.38 4.12
CA LEU A 28 7.18 6.87 3.74
C LEU A 28 8.12 8.00 3.27
N PRO A 29 9.43 7.74 3.17
CA PRO A 29 10.35 8.72 2.61
C PRO A 29 9.95 9.17 1.21
N ALA A 30 10.33 10.39 0.84
CA ALA A 30 10.03 10.95 -0.47
C ALA A 30 10.53 10.03 -1.59
N PRO A 31 9.71 9.76 -2.61
CA PRO A 31 10.13 8.96 -3.75
C PRO A 31 11.30 9.61 -4.51
N TYR A 32 12.09 8.78 -5.18
CA TYR A 32 13.21 9.27 -6.01
C TYR A 32 13.27 8.52 -7.33
N ARG A 33 13.91 9.15 -8.31
CA ARG A 33 14.08 8.56 -9.64
C ARG A 33 15.28 7.63 -9.69
N TYR A 34 15.08 6.46 -10.30
CA TYR A 34 16.16 5.52 -10.59
C TYR A 34 15.88 4.88 -11.96
N GLY A 35 16.64 5.28 -12.99
CA GLY A 35 16.37 4.83 -14.35
C GLY A 35 14.95 5.17 -14.79
N PRO A 36 14.19 4.20 -15.32
CA PRO A 36 12.80 4.44 -15.75
C PRO A 36 11.80 4.43 -14.60
N PHE A 37 12.27 4.26 -13.36
CA PHE A 37 11.37 4.06 -12.20
C PHE A 37 11.32 5.28 -11.31
N THR A 38 10.19 5.43 -10.61
CA THR A 38 10.09 6.25 -9.41
C THR A 38 9.96 5.29 -8.23
N VAL A 39 10.89 5.37 -7.30
CA VAL A 39 11.12 4.36 -6.26
C VAL A 39 10.55 4.82 -4.93
N VAL A 40 9.77 3.96 -4.29
CA VAL A 40 9.29 4.13 -2.91
C VAL A 40 9.91 3.04 -2.05
N GLU A 41 10.62 3.46 -1.00
CA GLU A 41 11.24 2.53 -0.07
C GLU A 41 10.30 2.22 1.10
N VAL A 42 10.22 0.94 1.45
CA VAL A 42 9.53 0.47 2.65
C VAL A 42 10.54 -0.16 3.62
N ALA A 43 10.10 -0.53 4.81
CA ALA A 43 10.97 -1.12 5.81
C ALA A 43 11.60 -2.43 5.31
N GLY A 44 12.79 -2.76 5.83
CA GLY A 44 13.47 -4.00 5.51
C GLY A 44 14.30 -3.98 4.23
N GLY A 45 14.52 -2.80 3.65
CA GLY A 45 15.34 -2.68 2.44
C GLY A 45 14.61 -3.05 1.15
N THR A 46 13.29 -3.17 1.20
CA THR A 46 12.46 -3.48 0.03
C THR A 46 11.96 -2.19 -0.61
N SER A 47 11.86 -2.16 -1.93
CA SER A 47 11.29 -1.02 -2.63
C SER A 47 10.18 -1.42 -3.59
N LEU A 48 9.32 -0.45 -3.86
CA LEU A 48 8.29 -0.52 -4.89
C LEU A 48 8.71 0.44 -6.00
N ASP A 49 8.96 -0.11 -7.19
CA ASP A 49 9.50 0.64 -8.31
C ASP A 49 8.36 0.93 -9.30
N PHE A 50 7.86 2.16 -9.25
CA PHE A 50 6.73 2.57 -10.09
C PHE A 50 7.20 2.81 -11.52
N MET A 51 6.50 2.19 -12.48
CA MET A 51 6.84 2.23 -13.89
C MET A 51 5.64 2.68 -14.72
N ASP A 52 5.87 3.59 -15.67
CA ASP A 52 4.83 4.05 -16.58
C ASP A 52 4.45 2.95 -17.58
N VAL A 53 3.15 2.63 -17.64
CA VAL A 53 2.58 1.76 -18.67
C VAL A 53 1.24 2.34 -19.12
N ASP A 54 0.81 1.98 -20.33
CA ASP A 54 -0.44 2.49 -20.87
C ASP A 54 -1.66 1.90 -20.17
N ASP A 55 -1.59 0.62 -19.83
CA ASP A 55 -2.72 -0.10 -19.22
C ASP A 55 -2.24 -0.94 -18.03
N PRO A 56 -2.18 -0.33 -16.83
CA PRO A 56 -1.70 -1.04 -15.64
C PRO A 56 -2.55 -2.26 -15.30
N HIS A 57 -1.87 -3.37 -14.99
CA HIS A 57 -2.54 -4.56 -14.50
C HIS A 57 -2.80 -4.41 -13.00
N PRO A 58 -4.07 -4.51 -12.54
CA PRO A 58 -4.37 -4.45 -11.12
C PRO A 58 -3.67 -5.54 -10.33
N GLN A 59 -3.06 -5.16 -9.21
CA GLN A 59 -2.37 -6.06 -8.29
C GLN A 59 -2.84 -5.79 -6.87
N HIS A 60 -2.48 -6.67 -5.96
CA HIS A 60 -2.74 -6.50 -4.53
C HIS A 60 -1.42 -6.36 -3.78
N TYR A 61 -1.30 -5.29 -3.00
CA TYR A 61 -0.15 -5.05 -2.13
C TYR A 61 -0.65 -4.80 -0.72
N ALA A 62 -0.10 -5.55 0.25
CA ALA A 62 -0.47 -5.44 1.65
C ALA A 62 0.74 -4.98 2.46
N PHE A 63 0.51 -4.02 3.35
CA PHE A 63 1.55 -3.41 4.17
C PHE A 63 1.27 -3.66 5.65
N LEU A 64 2.22 -4.28 6.34
CA LEU A 64 2.15 -4.44 7.78
C LEU A 64 2.54 -3.11 8.42
N VAL A 65 1.64 -2.56 9.23
CA VAL A 65 1.86 -1.28 9.92
C VAL A 65 1.75 -1.47 11.43
N GLY A 66 2.33 -0.54 12.20
CA GLY A 66 2.20 -0.56 13.64
C GLY A 66 0.80 -0.18 14.11
N ASP A 67 0.48 -0.56 15.35
CA ASP A 67 -0.82 -0.22 15.96
C ASP A 67 -1.05 1.30 16.03
N ASP A 68 0.01 2.07 16.19
CA ASP A 68 -0.03 3.53 16.23
C ASP A 68 -0.03 4.16 14.83
N GLU A 69 0.50 3.46 13.83
CA GLU A 69 0.52 3.93 12.45
C GLU A 69 -0.83 3.75 11.74
N PHE A 70 -1.54 2.68 12.05
CA PHE A 70 -2.80 2.37 11.36
C PHE A 70 -3.81 3.53 11.40
N PRO A 71 -4.15 4.10 12.57
CA PRO A 71 -5.13 5.20 12.59
C PRO A 71 -4.65 6.45 11.86
N VAL A 72 -3.34 6.69 11.83
CA VAL A 72 -2.77 7.83 11.09
C VAL A 72 -2.95 7.63 9.59
N VAL A 73 -2.62 6.45 9.08
CA VAL A 73 -2.81 6.13 7.65
C VAL A 73 -4.28 6.17 7.27
N ALA A 74 -5.15 5.57 8.07
CA ALA A 74 -6.59 5.59 7.83
C ALA A 74 -7.13 7.01 7.81
N GLY A 75 -6.64 7.89 8.71
CA GLY A 75 -6.99 9.31 8.73
C GLY A 75 -6.59 10.03 7.46
N ARG A 76 -5.38 9.78 6.96
CA ARG A 76 -4.92 10.38 5.69
C ARG A 76 -5.79 9.96 4.51
N LEU A 77 -6.19 8.69 4.48
CA LEU A 77 -7.09 8.20 3.42
C LEU A 77 -8.44 8.89 3.48
N ARG A 78 -9.02 9.05 4.67
CA ARG A 78 -10.30 9.75 4.84
C ARG A 78 -10.21 11.22 4.43
N GLU A 79 -9.14 11.90 4.81
CA GLU A 79 -8.91 13.30 4.44
C GLU A 79 -8.82 13.50 2.94
N ARG A 80 -8.31 12.48 2.22
CA ARG A 80 -8.20 12.51 0.76
C ARG A 80 -9.48 12.04 0.06
N GLY A 81 -10.49 11.64 0.82
CA GLY A 81 -11.71 11.11 0.25
C GLY A 81 -11.56 9.72 -0.37
N VAL A 82 -10.53 8.97 0.05
CA VAL A 82 -10.31 7.60 -0.42
C VAL A 82 -11.10 6.64 0.47
N PRO A 83 -12.09 5.92 -0.08
CA PRO A 83 -12.88 4.98 0.72
C PRO A 83 -12.02 3.83 1.25
N ILE A 84 -12.31 3.38 2.48
CA ILE A 84 -11.69 2.19 3.06
C ILE A 84 -12.75 1.12 3.28
N TYR A 85 -12.32 -0.14 3.16
CA TYR A 85 -13.21 -1.29 3.20
C TYR A 85 -12.65 -2.39 4.11
N ALA A 86 -13.55 -3.15 4.72
CA ALA A 86 -13.19 -4.26 5.61
C ALA A 86 -12.77 -5.51 4.84
N ASP A 87 -13.17 -5.64 3.57
CA ASP A 87 -13.00 -6.84 2.77
C ASP A 87 -12.25 -6.57 1.46
N PRO A 88 -11.55 -7.57 0.92
CA PRO A 88 -10.77 -7.38 -0.31
C PRO A 88 -11.61 -7.10 -1.56
N MET A 89 -12.89 -7.47 -1.55
CA MET A 89 -13.80 -7.18 -2.65
C MET A 89 -14.40 -5.77 -2.56
N GLN A 90 -14.04 -5.02 -1.51
CA GLN A 90 -14.46 -3.64 -1.29
C GLN A 90 -15.98 -3.46 -1.27
N ARG A 91 -16.66 -4.36 -0.55
CA ARG A 91 -18.13 -4.34 -0.42
C ARG A 91 -18.61 -3.82 0.92
N ARG A 92 -17.79 -3.97 1.98
CA ARG A 92 -18.16 -3.55 3.35
C ARG A 92 -17.31 -2.36 3.78
N PRO A 93 -17.88 -1.15 3.86
CA PRO A 93 -17.14 0.02 4.34
C PRO A 93 -16.58 -0.18 5.74
N GLY A 94 -15.40 0.37 5.99
CA GLY A 94 -14.76 0.38 7.31
C GLY A 94 -13.57 -0.54 7.41
N GLU A 95 -13.28 -0.96 8.64
CA GLU A 95 -12.11 -1.81 8.96
C GLU A 95 -12.56 -3.18 9.40
N ASN A 96 -11.62 -4.14 9.34
CA ASN A 96 -11.80 -5.47 9.93
C ASN A 96 -10.92 -5.62 11.18
N THR A 97 -11.15 -6.70 11.92
CA THR A 97 -10.38 -7.07 13.12
C THR A 97 -9.69 -8.41 12.93
N ASN A 98 -9.31 -8.73 11.71
CA ASN A 98 -8.69 -10.01 11.39
C ASN A 98 -7.42 -10.24 12.22
N ASP A 99 -7.22 -11.49 12.64
CA ASP A 99 -6.06 -11.91 13.42
C ASP A 99 -5.90 -11.16 14.74
N GLY A 100 -6.98 -10.57 15.27
CA GLY A 100 -6.97 -9.81 16.51
C GLY A 100 -6.39 -8.41 16.38
N GLY A 101 -6.17 -7.95 15.16
CA GLY A 101 -5.64 -6.61 14.87
C GLY A 101 -6.66 -5.71 14.21
N ARG A 102 -6.16 -4.81 13.34
CA ARG A 102 -6.95 -3.92 12.50
C ARG A 102 -6.50 -4.07 11.06
N GLY A 103 -7.42 -4.00 10.12
CA GLY A 103 -7.11 -4.07 8.70
C GLY A 103 -8.08 -3.26 7.87
N ALA A 104 -7.61 -2.77 6.72
CA ALA A 104 -8.46 -2.04 5.78
C ALA A 104 -7.90 -2.16 4.36
N TYR A 105 -8.81 -2.17 3.40
CA TYR A 105 -8.51 -2.21 1.96
C TYR A 105 -8.89 -0.88 1.34
N PHE A 106 -8.12 -0.45 0.36
CA PHE A 106 -8.39 0.77 -0.40
C PHE A 106 -7.76 0.67 -1.79
N SER A 107 -8.23 1.51 -2.71
CA SER A 107 -7.70 1.51 -4.08
C SER A 107 -6.68 2.60 -4.28
N SER A 108 -5.62 2.29 -5.02
CA SER A 108 -4.71 3.31 -5.53
C SER A 108 -5.32 4.03 -6.74
N PRO A 109 -4.75 5.20 -7.16
CA PRO A 109 -5.28 5.90 -8.32
C PRO A 109 -5.29 5.08 -9.61
N GLU A 110 -4.34 4.16 -9.78
CA GLU A 110 -4.26 3.30 -10.96
C GLU A 110 -5.10 2.02 -10.84
N GLY A 111 -5.75 1.79 -9.71
CA GLY A 111 -6.65 0.65 -9.54
C GLY A 111 -6.05 -0.57 -8.86
N HIS A 112 -4.87 -0.45 -8.24
CA HIS A 112 -4.37 -1.53 -7.40
C HIS A 112 -5.17 -1.63 -6.11
N ASN A 113 -5.38 -2.85 -5.61
CA ASN A 113 -6.05 -3.10 -4.33
C ASN A 113 -4.99 -3.12 -3.24
N LEU A 114 -5.00 -2.12 -2.38
CA LEU A 114 -4.03 -1.97 -1.31
C LEU A 114 -4.64 -2.35 0.02
N GLU A 115 -3.79 -2.81 0.92
CA GLU A 115 -4.22 -3.21 2.26
C GLU A 115 -3.21 -2.74 3.30
N ILE A 116 -3.71 -2.26 4.44
CA ILE A 116 -2.91 -2.05 5.64
C ILE A 116 -3.45 -2.97 6.73
N LEU A 117 -2.55 -3.61 7.48
CA LEU A 117 -2.93 -4.52 8.57
C LEU A 117 -1.89 -4.44 9.68
N THR A 118 -2.36 -4.63 10.93
CA THR A 118 -1.48 -4.50 12.11
C THR A 118 -0.96 -5.83 12.64
N ARG A 119 -1.50 -6.95 12.14
CA ARG A 119 -1.03 -8.29 12.51
C ARG A 119 -0.72 -9.07 11.24
N PRO A 120 0.36 -9.84 11.23
CA PRO A 120 0.67 -10.67 10.08
C PRO A 120 -0.50 -11.56 9.69
N TYR A 121 -0.70 -11.70 8.41
CA TYR A 121 -1.76 -12.49 7.82
C TYR A 121 -1.74 -13.92 8.37
N GLY A 122 -2.88 -14.36 8.92
CA GLY A 122 -3.03 -15.69 9.49
C GLY A 122 -2.42 -15.88 10.89
N SER A 123 -1.88 -14.82 11.50
CA SER A 123 -1.15 -14.95 12.77
C SER A 123 -2.05 -15.08 14.00
N GLY A 124 -3.29 -14.62 13.91
CA GLY A 124 -4.20 -14.61 15.05
C GLY A 124 -5.05 -15.85 15.18
N GLY A 125 -4.87 -16.75 14.26
CA GLY A 125 -5.71 -17.87 14.20
C GLY A 125 -5.80 -19.06 14.23
#